data_5451bfaae8b7ed0bc2cab71974f36c16
#
_entry.id   5451bfaae8b7ed0bc2cab71974f36c16
#
_cell.length_a   1.000
_cell.length_b   1.000
_cell.length_c   1.000
_cell.angle_alpha   90.00
_cell.angle_beta   90.00
_cell.angle_gamma   90.00
#
_symmetry.space_group_name_H-M   'P 1'
#
loop_
_entity.id
_entity.type
_entity.pdbx_description
1 polymer ?
#
loop_
_entity_poly.entity_id
_entity_poly.type
_entity_poly.pdbx_seq_one_letter_code
_entity_poly.pdbx_strand_id
1 'polypeptide(L)'
;LGEAIVRAAIEKNIELKSLENFNAIPGHGIEVVIENESILLGNLKLMKERSIDIGELRGEADRLANEGKTPMFIAINNSLEGIIAVADTVKPSSINAIKELHNMGIKVAMITGDNKKTAEAIAKQVGIDIVLSEVLPEDKANEVKKLQGKDDKVAMVGDGINDAPALAQADIGIAIGS
;
A
#
# COMPACT_ATOMS: atom_id res chain seq x y z
N LEU A 1 4.82 0.20 7.20
CA LEU A 1 3.56 -0.09 7.93
C LEU A 1 3.85 -0.58 9.35
N GLY A 2 4.68 -1.62 9.54
CA GLY A 2 4.98 -2.20 10.86
C GLY A 2 5.52 -1.17 11.85
N GLU A 3 6.47 -0.34 11.46
CA GLU A 3 7.04 0.70 12.33
C GLU A 3 5.98 1.71 12.83
N ALA A 4 5.01 2.08 11.99
CA ALA A 4 3.94 2.99 12.39
C ALA A 4 3.04 2.37 13.46
N ILE A 5 2.75 1.07 13.36
CA ILE A 5 1.96 0.32 14.35
C ILE A 5 2.73 0.22 15.66
N VAL A 6 4.01 -0.14 15.62
CA VAL A 6 4.88 -0.24 16.81
C VAL A 6 4.98 1.12 17.52
N ARG A 7 5.19 2.20 16.76
CA ARG A 7 5.25 3.55 17.33
C ARG A 7 3.95 3.92 18.05
N ALA A 8 2.80 3.66 17.40
CA ALA A 8 1.50 3.93 17.99
C ALA A 8 1.23 3.09 19.27
N ALA A 9 1.73 1.85 19.32
CA ALA A 9 1.64 1.02 20.52
C ALA A 9 2.48 1.61 21.67
N ILE A 10 3.72 2.02 21.38
CA ILE A 10 4.61 2.65 22.38
C ILE A 10 4.00 3.96 22.91
N GLU A 11 3.47 4.83 22.04
CA GLU A 11 2.81 6.07 22.42
C GLU A 11 1.59 5.85 23.34
N LYS A 12 0.93 4.71 23.19
CA LYS A 12 -0.20 4.29 24.04
C LYS A 12 0.21 3.48 25.27
N ASN A 13 1.54 3.33 25.53
CA ASN A 13 2.08 2.51 26.58
C ASN A 13 1.60 1.05 26.55
N ILE A 14 1.40 0.49 25.34
CA ILE A 14 1.07 -0.91 25.16
C ILE A 14 2.36 -1.72 25.17
N GLU A 15 2.44 -2.70 26.05
CA GLU A 15 3.59 -3.61 26.15
C GLU A 15 3.65 -4.51 24.92
N LEU A 16 4.82 -4.59 24.31
CA LEU A 16 5.05 -5.47 23.14
C LEU A 16 5.41 -6.86 23.62
N LYS A 17 4.62 -7.86 23.20
CA LYS A 17 4.87 -9.27 23.51
C LYS A 17 5.92 -9.86 22.57
N SER A 18 6.66 -10.87 23.04
CA SER A 18 7.56 -11.66 22.20
C SER A 18 6.80 -12.58 21.27
N LEU A 19 7.33 -12.76 20.04
CA LEU A 19 6.79 -13.69 19.05
C LEU A 19 7.41 -15.08 19.23
N GLU A 20 6.62 -16.14 19.02
CA GLU A 20 7.12 -17.51 18.96
C GLU A 20 7.41 -17.94 17.53
N ASN A 21 6.51 -17.64 16.61
CA ASN A 21 6.64 -17.90 15.18
C ASN A 21 6.23 -16.68 14.37
N PHE A 22 6.94 -16.45 13.26
CA PHE A 22 6.65 -15.35 12.34
C PHE A 22 6.71 -15.86 10.91
N ASN A 23 5.63 -15.63 10.15
CA ASN A 23 5.56 -15.95 8.75
C ASN A 23 5.03 -14.72 7.98
N ALA A 24 5.85 -14.20 7.07
CA ALA A 24 5.41 -13.15 6.15
C ALA A 24 4.75 -13.77 4.92
N ILE A 25 3.56 -13.30 4.58
CA ILE A 25 2.81 -13.70 3.38
C ILE A 25 2.89 -12.54 2.39
N PRO A 26 3.79 -12.61 1.39
CA PRO A 26 4.04 -11.49 0.49
C PRO A 26 2.77 -10.95 -0.17
N GLY A 27 2.56 -9.64 -0.14
CA GLY A 27 1.40 -8.97 -0.70
C GLY A 27 0.07 -9.19 0.05
N HIS A 28 0.05 -9.95 1.15
CA HIS A 28 -1.17 -10.30 1.89
C HIS A 28 -1.14 -9.88 3.34
N GLY A 29 -0.03 -10.09 4.04
CA GLY A 29 0.09 -9.79 5.47
C GLY A 29 1.09 -10.67 6.19
N ILE A 30 0.85 -10.90 7.47
CA ILE A 30 1.68 -11.74 8.35
C ILE A 30 0.83 -12.70 9.17
N GLU A 31 1.43 -13.81 9.56
CA GLU A 31 0.91 -14.80 10.49
C GLU A 31 1.92 -14.98 11.62
N VAL A 32 1.47 -14.89 12.86
CA VAL A 32 2.34 -15.04 14.04
C VAL A 32 1.66 -15.89 15.10
N VAL A 33 2.46 -16.49 15.98
CA VAL A 33 1.96 -17.15 17.18
C VAL A 33 2.46 -16.39 18.40
N ILE A 34 1.56 -16.03 19.29
CA ILE A 34 1.84 -15.36 20.57
C ILE A 34 1.02 -16.07 21.65
N GLU A 35 1.68 -16.57 22.70
CA GLU A 35 0.99 -17.25 23.82
C GLU A 35 0.05 -18.39 23.38
N ASN A 36 0.47 -19.19 22.41
CA ASN A 36 -0.31 -20.26 21.76
C ASN A 36 -1.53 -19.78 20.95
N GLU A 37 -1.70 -18.49 20.71
CA GLU A 37 -2.73 -17.96 19.82
C GLU A 37 -2.17 -17.68 18.43
N SER A 38 -2.87 -18.14 17.40
CA SER A 38 -2.55 -17.81 16.00
C SER A 38 -3.16 -16.46 15.65
N ILE A 39 -2.32 -15.51 15.28
CA ILE A 39 -2.73 -14.15 14.93
C ILE A 39 -2.41 -13.90 13.46
N LEU A 40 -3.42 -13.47 12.72
CA LEU A 40 -3.29 -12.99 11.35
C LEU A 40 -3.48 -11.48 11.32
N LEU A 41 -2.56 -10.80 10.65
CA LEU A 41 -2.70 -9.37 10.33
C LEU A 41 -2.50 -9.19 8.84
N GLY A 42 -3.52 -8.74 8.13
CA GLY A 42 -3.39 -8.60 6.68
C GLY A 42 -4.58 -7.96 5.98
N ASN A 43 -4.51 -7.96 4.66
CA ASN A 43 -5.52 -7.36 3.79
C ASN A 43 -6.75 -8.27 3.61
N LEU A 44 -7.74 -7.77 2.87
CA LEU A 44 -8.97 -8.52 2.56
C LEU A 44 -8.71 -9.85 1.84
N LYS A 45 -7.65 -9.93 1.01
CA LYS A 45 -7.30 -11.17 0.30
C LYS A 45 -6.93 -12.26 1.30
N LEU A 46 -6.06 -11.93 2.27
CA LEU A 46 -5.66 -12.88 3.31
C LEU A 46 -6.87 -13.39 4.11
N MET A 47 -7.79 -12.51 4.51
CA MET A 47 -9.00 -12.93 5.23
C MET A 47 -9.84 -13.89 4.41
N LYS A 48 -10.03 -13.62 3.12
CA LYS A 48 -10.77 -14.50 2.19
C LYS A 48 -10.10 -15.86 2.02
N GLU A 49 -8.78 -15.90 1.82
CA GLU A 49 -8.02 -17.15 1.68
C GLU A 49 -8.10 -18.04 2.92
N ARG A 50 -8.19 -17.42 4.10
CA ARG A 50 -8.34 -18.10 5.39
C ARG A 50 -9.81 -18.31 5.78
N SER A 51 -10.77 -18.00 4.88
CA SER A 51 -12.20 -18.14 5.11
C SER A 51 -12.71 -17.38 6.35
N ILE A 52 -12.08 -16.24 6.66
CA ILE A 52 -12.47 -15.36 7.76
C ILE A 52 -13.47 -14.34 7.23
N ASP A 53 -14.67 -14.33 7.81
CA ASP A 53 -15.70 -13.37 7.46
C ASP A 53 -15.42 -12.00 8.09
N ILE A 54 -15.39 -10.96 7.24
CA ILE A 54 -15.15 -9.57 7.67
C ILE A 54 -16.47 -8.77 7.79
N GLY A 55 -17.62 -9.43 7.71
CA GLY A 55 -18.96 -8.83 7.52
C GLY A 55 -19.20 -7.53 8.27
N GLU A 56 -19.02 -7.52 9.57
CA GLU A 56 -19.30 -6.35 10.43
C GLU A 56 -18.29 -5.19 10.21
N LEU A 57 -17.02 -5.51 9.91
CA LEU A 57 -15.97 -4.50 9.73
C LEU A 57 -15.82 -4.01 8.29
N ARG A 58 -16.60 -4.56 7.35
CA ARG A 58 -16.49 -4.17 5.93
C ARG A 58 -16.79 -2.69 5.69
N GLY A 59 -17.86 -2.20 6.31
CA GLY A 59 -18.23 -0.78 6.20
C GLY A 59 -17.18 0.15 6.77
N GLU A 60 -16.57 -0.24 7.89
CA GLU A 60 -15.49 0.52 8.52
C GLU A 60 -14.20 0.50 7.68
N ALA A 61 -13.84 -0.66 7.13
CA ALA A 61 -12.72 -0.76 6.19
C ALA A 61 -12.91 0.14 4.97
N ASP A 62 -14.11 0.13 4.39
CA ASP A 62 -14.46 0.99 3.26
C ASP A 62 -14.38 2.48 3.61
N ARG A 63 -14.85 2.87 4.80
CA ARG A 63 -14.75 4.25 5.29
C ARG A 63 -13.29 4.69 5.42
N LEU A 64 -12.47 3.88 6.09
CA LEU A 64 -11.04 4.14 6.28
C LEU A 64 -10.29 4.24 4.95
N ALA A 65 -10.59 3.36 4.00
CA ALA A 65 -10.00 3.40 2.65
C ALA A 65 -10.40 4.68 1.89
N ASN A 66 -11.66 5.11 1.99
CA ASN A 66 -12.12 6.37 1.38
C ASN A 66 -11.45 7.62 2.00
N GLU A 67 -10.91 7.50 3.23
CA GLU A 67 -10.10 8.53 3.88
C GLU A 67 -8.61 8.47 3.47
N GLY A 68 -8.24 7.62 2.51
CA GLY A 68 -6.86 7.45 2.05
C GLY A 68 -5.99 6.62 3.00
N LYS A 69 -6.61 5.81 3.88
CA LYS A 69 -5.91 4.91 4.80
C LYS A 69 -5.89 3.49 4.25
N THR A 70 -4.85 2.74 4.57
CA THR A 70 -4.76 1.31 4.24
C THR A 70 -5.27 0.47 5.42
N PRO A 71 -6.49 -0.08 5.33
CA PRO A 71 -7.05 -0.93 6.39
C PRO A 71 -6.44 -2.33 6.33
N MET A 72 -6.08 -2.85 7.49
CA MET A 72 -5.63 -4.23 7.72
C MET A 72 -6.50 -4.88 8.78
N PHE A 73 -6.89 -6.12 8.55
CA PHE A 73 -7.72 -6.90 9.46
C PHE A 73 -6.86 -7.71 10.41
N ILE A 74 -7.32 -7.84 11.64
CA ILE A 74 -6.70 -8.70 12.66
C ILE A 74 -7.67 -9.84 12.95
N ALA A 75 -7.18 -11.06 12.84
CA ALA A 75 -7.91 -12.24 13.30
C ALA A 75 -7.06 -13.03 14.30
N ILE A 76 -7.70 -13.54 15.34
CA ILE A 76 -7.11 -14.40 16.36
C ILE A 76 -7.84 -15.74 16.33
N ASN A 77 -7.10 -16.84 16.17
CA ASN A 77 -7.65 -18.19 16.10
C ASN A 77 -8.82 -18.30 15.06
N ASN A 78 -8.63 -17.68 13.89
CA ASN A 78 -9.62 -17.57 12.80
C ASN A 78 -10.88 -16.74 13.13
N SER A 79 -10.94 -16.03 14.26
CA SER A 79 -12.00 -15.08 14.58
C SER A 79 -11.53 -13.65 14.24
N LEU A 80 -12.38 -12.90 13.54
CA LEU A 80 -12.09 -11.48 13.27
C LEU A 80 -12.21 -10.66 14.55
N GLU A 81 -11.12 -10.01 14.96
CA GLU A 81 -11.06 -9.24 16.22
C GLU A 81 -11.02 -7.72 16.01
N GLY A 82 -10.55 -7.27 14.83
CA GLY A 82 -10.45 -5.85 14.62
C GLY A 82 -9.85 -5.43 13.30
N ILE A 83 -9.65 -4.11 13.21
CA ILE A 83 -9.04 -3.46 12.05
C ILE A 83 -8.01 -2.44 12.52
N ILE A 84 -6.85 -2.42 11.90
CA ILE A 84 -5.84 -1.37 12.02
C ILE A 84 -5.74 -0.67 10.67
N ALA A 85 -5.77 0.66 10.68
CA ALA A 85 -5.55 1.45 9.47
C ALA A 85 -4.30 2.29 9.61
N VAL A 86 -3.45 2.24 8.60
CA VAL A 86 -2.26 3.07 8.49
C VAL A 86 -2.46 4.06 7.34
N ALA A 87 -2.10 5.32 7.57
CA ALA A 87 -2.14 6.36 6.55
C ALA A 87 -0.73 6.86 6.28
N ASP A 88 -0.35 6.90 5.02
CA ASP A 88 0.77 7.71 4.59
C ASP A 88 0.32 9.17 4.50
N THR A 89 1.06 10.05 5.16
CA THR A 89 0.80 11.48 5.02
C THR A 89 1.42 11.98 3.72
N VAL A 90 0.57 12.50 2.85
CA VAL A 90 1.05 13.19 1.63
C VAL A 90 1.95 14.36 2.02
N LYS A 91 3.18 14.35 1.53
CA LYS A 91 4.11 15.47 1.75
C LYS A 91 3.58 16.71 1.01
N PRO A 92 3.53 17.89 1.64
CA PRO A 92 3.10 19.13 0.96
C PRO A 92 3.89 19.40 -0.33
N SER A 93 5.17 19.05 -0.37
CA SER A 93 6.03 19.14 -1.55
C SER A 93 5.54 18.32 -2.74
N SER A 94 4.86 17.18 -2.50
CA SER A 94 4.36 16.32 -3.58
C SER A 94 3.24 17.02 -4.38
N ILE A 95 2.35 17.73 -3.70
CA ILE A 95 1.28 18.48 -4.36
C ILE A 95 1.86 19.56 -5.28
N ASN A 96 2.89 20.27 -4.81
CA ASN A 96 3.54 21.31 -5.62
C ASN A 96 4.29 20.71 -6.81
N ALA A 97 5.03 19.62 -6.61
CA ALA A 97 5.76 18.94 -7.67
C ALA A 97 4.82 18.47 -8.80
N ILE A 98 3.66 17.90 -8.45
CA ILE A 98 2.68 17.45 -9.44
C ILE A 98 2.09 18.64 -10.21
N LYS A 99 1.81 19.75 -9.54
CA LYS A 99 1.38 20.98 -10.23
C LYS A 99 2.42 21.51 -11.21
N GLU A 100 3.70 21.47 -10.84
CA GLU A 100 4.79 21.88 -11.73
C GLU A 100 4.89 20.97 -12.94
N LEU A 101 4.79 19.65 -12.77
CA LEU A 101 4.74 18.70 -13.89
C LEU A 101 3.57 18.96 -14.83
N HIS A 102 2.37 19.24 -14.31
CA HIS A 102 1.22 19.65 -15.12
C HIS A 102 1.46 20.94 -15.89
N ASN A 103 2.11 21.94 -15.27
CA ASN A 103 2.47 23.19 -15.97
C ASN A 103 3.46 22.94 -17.12
N MET A 104 4.24 21.87 -17.06
CA MET A 104 5.14 21.43 -18.14
C MET A 104 4.42 20.57 -19.19
N GLY A 105 3.11 20.32 -19.05
CA GLY A 105 2.33 19.46 -19.93
C GLY A 105 2.54 17.96 -19.71
N ILE A 106 3.11 17.58 -18.58
CA ILE A 106 3.39 16.17 -18.23
C ILE A 106 2.21 15.60 -17.46
N LYS A 107 1.69 14.45 -17.91
CA LYS A 107 0.71 13.67 -17.18
C LYS A 107 1.40 12.82 -16.10
N VAL A 108 0.77 12.70 -14.94
CA VAL A 108 1.34 11.96 -13.81
C VAL A 108 0.51 10.70 -13.52
N ALA A 109 1.18 9.56 -13.53
CA ALA A 109 0.62 8.26 -13.18
C ALA A 109 1.15 7.79 -11.82
N MET A 110 0.31 7.14 -11.02
CA MET A 110 0.70 6.48 -9.78
C MET A 110 0.52 4.97 -9.93
N ILE A 111 1.57 4.20 -9.63
CA ILE A 111 1.53 2.74 -9.58
C ILE A 111 1.73 2.32 -8.13
N THR A 112 0.76 1.63 -7.54
CA THR A 112 0.79 1.22 -6.13
C THR A 112 0.21 -0.18 -5.92
N GLY A 113 0.69 -0.86 -4.89
CA GLY A 113 0.08 -2.11 -4.38
C GLY A 113 -1.14 -1.89 -3.49
N ASP A 114 -1.46 -0.65 -3.12
CA ASP A 114 -2.62 -0.32 -2.30
C ASP A 114 -3.93 -0.67 -2.99
N ASN A 115 -4.99 -0.84 -2.19
CA ASN A 115 -6.32 -1.03 -2.73
C ASN A 115 -6.80 0.21 -3.50
N LYS A 116 -7.72 -0.02 -4.45
CA LYS A 116 -8.21 1.01 -5.36
C LYS A 116 -8.74 2.25 -4.65
N LYS A 117 -9.53 2.09 -3.58
CA LYS A 117 -10.14 3.23 -2.86
C LYS A 117 -9.10 4.13 -2.19
N THR A 118 -8.11 3.54 -1.52
CA THR A 118 -7.00 4.27 -0.91
C THR A 118 -6.19 5.00 -1.98
N ALA A 119 -5.84 4.32 -3.06
CA ALA A 119 -5.07 4.89 -4.16
C ALA A 119 -5.80 6.08 -4.82
N GLU A 120 -7.10 5.94 -5.10
CA GLU A 120 -7.93 7.02 -5.67
C GLU A 120 -8.06 8.22 -4.73
N ALA A 121 -8.19 7.98 -3.40
CA ALA A 121 -8.25 9.06 -2.42
C ALA A 121 -6.95 9.88 -2.38
N ILE A 122 -5.79 9.20 -2.35
CA ILE A 122 -4.48 9.84 -2.40
C ILE A 122 -4.29 10.58 -3.73
N ALA A 123 -4.59 9.93 -4.85
CA ALA A 123 -4.47 10.52 -6.17
C ALA A 123 -5.27 11.82 -6.31
N LYS A 124 -6.50 11.83 -5.82
CA LYS A 124 -7.36 13.03 -5.80
C LYS A 124 -6.75 14.14 -4.95
N GLN A 125 -6.14 13.79 -3.82
CA GLN A 125 -5.53 14.78 -2.92
C GLN A 125 -4.31 15.45 -3.53
N VAL A 126 -3.50 14.73 -4.31
CA VAL A 126 -2.26 15.24 -4.90
C VAL A 126 -2.40 15.70 -6.35
N GLY A 127 -3.47 15.31 -7.03
CA GLY A 127 -3.72 15.68 -8.42
C GLY A 127 -3.16 14.71 -9.46
N ILE A 128 -3.10 13.40 -9.16
CA ILE A 128 -2.66 12.35 -10.09
C ILE A 128 -3.71 12.15 -11.21
N ASP A 129 -3.27 12.00 -12.46
CA ASP A 129 -4.13 11.81 -13.62
C ASP A 129 -4.53 10.34 -13.84
N ILE A 130 -3.60 9.40 -13.60
CA ILE A 130 -3.78 7.96 -13.85
C ILE A 130 -3.42 7.18 -12.60
N VAL A 131 -4.32 6.30 -12.16
CA VAL A 131 -4.12 5.44 -10.98
C VAL A 131 -4.11 3.98 -11.39
N LEU A 132 -2.99 3.31 -11.11
CA LEU A 132 -2.80 1.86 -11.28
C LEU A 132 -2.61 1.27 -9.89
N SER A 133 -3.68 0.75 -9.32
CA SER A 133 -3.77 0.20 -7.98
C SER A 133 -3.74 -1.32 -7.98
N GLU A 134 -3.49 -1.93 -6.80
CA GLU A 134 -3.44 -3.40 -6.61
C GLU A 134 -2.40 -4.10 -7.50
N VAL A 135 -1.34 -3.36 -7.89
CA VAL A 135 -0.28 -3.85 -8.76
C VAL A 135 0.76 -4.58 -7.92
N LEU A 136 1.02 -5.84 -8.25
CA LEU A 136 2.08 -6.62 -7.61
C LEU A 136 3.47 -6.11 -8.04
N PRO A 137 4.51 -6.29 -7.22
CA PRO A 137 5.86 -5.84 -7.56
C PRO A 137 6.35 -6.34 -8.92
N GLU A 138 6.08 -7.62 -9.26
CA GLU A 138 6.43 -8.26 -10.53
C GLU A 138 5.68 -7.68 -11.73
N ASP A 139 4.50 -7.09 -11.53
CA ASP A 139 3.66 -6.55 -12.59
C ASP A 139 3.94 -5.07 -12.90
N LYS A 140 4.66 -4.35 -12.04
CA LYS A 140 4.93 -2.91 -12.23
C LYS A 140 5.58 -2.58 -13.57
N ALA A 141 6.53 -3.41 -14.02
CA ALA A 141 7.17 -3.23 -15.33
C ALA A 141 6.18 -3.35 -16.51
N ASN A 142 5.21 -4.26 -16.39
CA ASN A 142 4.16 -4.42 -17.41
C ASN A 142 3.23 -3.20 -17.43
N GLU A 143 2.92 -2.61 -16.27
CA GLU A 143 2.11 -1.40 -16.22
C GLU A 143 2.84 -0.19 -16.83
N VAL A 144 4.15 -0.05 -16.58
CA VAL A 144 4.98 0.97 -17.25
C VAL A 144 4.94 0.77 -18.76
N LYS A 145 5.10 -0.48 -19.23
CA LYS A 145 5.05 -0.80 -20.65
C LYS A 145 3.69 -0.46 -21.31
N LYS A 146 2.58 -0.63 -20.59
CA LYS A 146 1.25 -0.23 -21.07
C LYS A 146 1.11 1.30 -21.21
N LEU A 147 1.76 2.06 -20.33
CA LEU A 147 1.79 3.52 -20.39
C LEU A 147 2.64 4.05 -21.53
N GLN A 148 3.66 3.28 -21.96
CA GLN A 148 4.47 3.59 -23.14
C GLN A 148 3.65 3.35 -24.40
N GLY A 149 2.84 4.32 -24.82
CA GLY A 149 2.15 4.29 -26.11
C GLY A 149 3.13 4.39 -27.28
N LYS A 150 2.60 4.44 -28.52
CA LYS A 150 3.46 4.51 -29.71
C LYS A 150 4.37 5.73 -29.75
N ASP A 151 3.92 6.85 -29.17
CA ASP A 151 4.62 8.13 -29.16
C ASP A 151 4.84 8.72 -27.76
N ASP A 152 4.31 8.05 -26.71
CA ASP A 152 4.44 8.51 -25.33
C ASP A 152 5.76 8.02 -24.72
N LYS A 153 6.47 8.94 -24.06
CA LYS A 153 7.67 8.65 -23.28
C LYS A 153 7.32 8.63 -21.79
N VAL A 154 7.80 7.60 -21.10
CA VAL A 154 7.51 7.37 -19.68
C VAL A 154 8.79 7.52 -18.87
N ALA A 155 8.75 8.43 -17.89
CA ALA A 155 9.73 8.47 -16.80
C ALA A 155 9.14 7.75 -15.58
N MET A 156 9.87 6.76 -15.05
CA MET A 156 9.52 6.05 -13.82
C MET A 156 10.37 6.56 -12.67
N VAL A 157 9.72 6.90 -11.57
CA VAL A 157 10.38 7.30 -10.32
C VAL A 157 10.05 6.25 -9.25
N GLY A 158 11.05 5.71 -8.57
CA GLY A 158 10.87 4.68 -7.56
C GLY A 158 12.02 4.61 -6.56
N ASP A 159 11.89 3.76 -5.52
CA ASP A 159 12.89 3.59 -4.46
C ASP A 159 14.10 2.73 -4.86
N GLY A 160 14.06 2.12 -6.02
CA GLY A 160 15.15 1.38 -6.64
C GLY A 160 15.17 -0.13 -6.38
N ILE A 161 14.83 -0.62 -5.21
CA ILE A 161 14.98 -2.05 -4.89
C ILE A 161 13.83 -2.88 -5.47
N ASN A 162 12.61 -2.55 -5.12
CA ASN A 162 11.41 -3.25 -5.58
C ASN A 162 10.92 -2.75 -6.96
N ASP A 163 11.36 -1.57 -7.35
CA ASP A 163 10.97 -0.93 -8.61
C ASP A 163 12.00 -1.10 -9.73
N ALA A 164 13.11 -1.80 -9.49
CA ALA A 164 14.19 -1.96 -10.46
C ALA A 164 13.74 -2.46 -11.85
N PRO A 165 12.87 -3.46 -11.98
CA PRO A 165 12.36 -3.88 -13.30
C PRO A 165 11.51 -2.80 -13.98
N ALA A 166 10.71 -2.04 -13.24
CA ALA A 166 9.89 -0.95 -13.75
C ALA A 166 10.73 0.26 -14.17
N LEU A 167 11.76 0.59 -13.37
CA LEU A 167 12.74 1.64 -13.70
C LEU A 167 13.51 1.30 -14.98
N ALA A 168 13.91 0.04 -15.16
CA ALA A 168 14.60 -0.43 -16.37
C ALA A 168 13.68 -0.47 -17.60
N GLN A 169 12.38 -0.71 -17.41
CA GLN A 169 11.40 -0.73 -18.50
C GLN A 169 11.10 0.67 -19.04
N ALA A 170 11.10 1.69 -18.20
CA ALA A 170 10.77 3.06 -18.58
C ALA A 170 11.81 3.66 -19.56
N ASP A 171 11.41 4.68 -20.33
CA ASP A 171 12.35 5.44 -21.17
C ASP A 171 13.38 6.19 -20.33
N ILE A 172 12.98 6.64 -19.12
CA ILE A 172 13.85 7.26 -18.12
C ILE A 172 13.52 6.65 -16.77
N GLY A 173 14.48 5.99 -16.12
CA GLY A 173 14.36 5.48 -14.76
C GLY A 173 15.06 6.45 -13.79
N ILE A 174 14.36 6.87 -12.72
CA ILE A 174 14.88 7.75 -11.67
C ILE A 174 14.73 7.02 -10.34
N ALA A 175 15.83 6.57 -9.77
CA ALA A 175 15.85 5.99 -8.44
C ALA A 175 16.03 7.10 -7.39
N ILE A 176 15.11 7.15 -6.42
CA ILE A 176 15.24 8.05 -5.26
C ILE A 176 15.92 7.26 -4.15
N GLY A 177 17.09 7.75 -3.69
CA GLY A 177 17.74 7.21 -2.50
C GLY A 177 16.92 7.50 -1.24
N SER A 178 16.84 6.52 -0.35
CA SER A 178 16.25 6.64 1.00
C SER A 178 17.19 7.36 1.94
#